data_ead764af310091e2076b3fb2810b63c9
#
_entry.id   ead764af310091e2076b3fb2810b63c9
#
_cell.length_a   1.000
_cell.length_b   1.000
_cell.length_c   1.000
_cell.angle_alpha   90.00
_cell.angle_beta   90.00
_cell.angle_gamma   90.00
#
_symmetry.space_group_name_H-M   'P 1'
#
loop_
_entity.id
_entity.type
_entity.pdbx_description
1 polymer ?
#
loop_
_entity_poly.entity_id
_entity_poly.type
_entity_poly.pdbx_seq_one_letter_code
_entity_poly.pdbx_strand_id
1 'polypeptide(L)'
;MPPPHTGFELSSKIFTLLTEWKTDKKIFFITLDNASSNDTCVEHLKSTLDVHGSLLCGGEFFHVRCSAHILNLIVQDGMKICGDAVCKIREGIKFLRKSESRMVKFKECFEDIEGLEYTTALCLDVPIRWNSLYAMLASAIPYKKAFEMYKVKEAGFREFCPSSDEWRKTEKICDFLLPFYETTKLMSETSYPTSNLYFLQVWQIHLILMNSLKNDEVLIRNMGEKMMIKFNKYWEEYSVVLAFGAVLDPRFKLNTLVHCYNEIDPISAKDKVELVKSKLYKLFEVYDQNSSTTVESSSQLSSNFSQATSSAIGNQLIKIVGDLMSRNQEAEVKSGKNQLDIYLSEIMLKR
;
A
#
# COMPACT_ATOMS: atom_id res chain seq x y z
N MET A 1 -20.70 10.34 13.05
CA MET A 1 -21.89 9.51 12.76
C MET A 1 -22.32 8.83 14.06
N PRO A 2 -23.56 8.98 14.53
CA PRO A 2 -24.00 8.29 15.75
C PRO A 2 -24.14 6.77 15.48
N PRO A 3 -23.94 5.90 16.50
CA PRO A 3 -24.18 4.48 16.38
C PRO A 3 -25.70 4.17 16.18
N PRO A 4 -26.05 3.02 15.54
CA PRO A 4 -25.14 1.94 15.12
C PRO A 4 -24.45 2.24 13.78
N HIS A 5 -23.18 1.76 13.63
CA HIS A 5 -22.43 1.87 12.37
C HIS A 5 -22.63 0.61 11.53
N THR A 6 -23.83 0.41 11.01
CA THR A 6 -24.12 -0.71 10.10
C THR A 6 -23.59 -0.44 8.70
N GLY A 7 -23.31 -1.50 7.95
CA GLY A 7 -22.88 -1.37 6.55
C GLY A 7 -23.91 -0.61 5.69
N PHE A 8 -25.20 -0.78 5.96
CA PHE A 8 -26.28 -0.06 5.29
C PHE A 8 -26.24 1.45 5.56
N GLU A 9 -26.14 1.86 6.83
CA GLU A 9 -26.06 3.29 7.19
C GLU A 9 -24.81 3.96 6.62
N LEU A 10 -23.68 3.23 6.64
CA LEU A 10 -22.44 3.71 6.05
C LEU A 10 -22.60 3.92 4.54
N SER A 11 -23.16 2.94 3.81
CA SER A 11 -23.41 3.06 2.36
C SER A 11 -24.33 4.21 2.02
N SER A 12 -25.43 4.38 2.77
CA SER A 12 -26.38 5.49 2.57
C SER A 12 -25.72 6.84 2.78
N LYS A 13 -24.89 6.96 3.82
CA LYS A 13 -24.17 8.23 4.08
C LYS A 13 -23.13 8.54 3.02
N ILE A 14 -22.38 7.53 2.57
CA ILE A 14 -21.41 7.70 1.48
C ILE A 14 -22.15 8.14 0.21
N PHE A 15 -23.23 7.47 -0.17
CA PHE A 15 -24.00 7.82 -1.35
C PHE A 15 -24.53 9.25 -1.29
N THR A 16 -25.06 9.68 -0.13
CA THR A 16 -25.51 11.06 0.08
C THR A 16 -24.39 12.06 -0.16
N LEU A 17 -23.19 11.83 0.42
CA LEU A 17 -22.05 12.71 0.24
C LEU A 17 -21.57 12.77 -1.21
N LEU A 18 -21.54 11.63 -1.90
CA LEU A 18 -21.17 11.57 -3.31
C LEU A 18 -22.12 12.38 -4.19
N THR A 19 -23.42 12.30 -3.91
CA THR A 19 -24.46 13.07 -4.61
C THR A 19 -24.35 14.57 -4.29
N GLU A 20 -24.15 14.95 -3.03
CA GLU A 20 -23.92 16.34 -2.62
C GLU A 20 -22.71 16.94 -3.33
N TRP A 21 -21.63 16.19 -3.48
CA TRP A 21 -20.42 16.63 -4.17
C TRP A 21 -20.47 16.47 -5.70
N LYS A 22 -21.55 15.92 -6.25
CA LYS A 22 -21.73 15.63 -7.69
C LYS A 22 -20.61 14.74 -8.24
N THR A 23 -20.18 13.77 -7.44
CA THR A 23 -19.13 12.80 -7.79
C THR A 23 -19.64 11.37 -7.92
N ASP A 24 -20.93 11.14 -7.70
CA ASP A 24 -21.60 9.84 -7.80
C ASP A 24 -21.37 9.13 -9.14
N LYS A 25 -21.31 9.89 -10.25
CA LYS A 25 -21.01 9.40 -11.61
C LYS A 25 -19.52 9.34 -11.98
N LYS A 26 -18.62 9.66 -11.03
CA LYS A 26 -17.18 9.75 -11.28
C LYS A 26 -16.38 8.73 -10.47
N ILE A 27 -17.05 7.80 -9.79
CA ILE A 27 -16.39 6.82 -8.94
C ILE A 27 -15.96 5.64 -9.77
N PHE A 28 -14.66 5.32 -9.69
CA PHE A 28 -14.08 4.12 -10.25
C PHE A 28 -14.02 2.99 -9.21
N PHE A 29 -13.47 3.28 -8.02
CA PHE A 29 -13.44 2.33 -6.91
C PHE A 29 -13.51 3.04 -5.55
N ILE A 30 -13.83 2.25 -4.52
CA ILE A 30 -13.74 2.65 -3.11
C ILE A 30 -12.73 1.76 -2.40
N THR A 31 -11.92 2.35 -1.52
CA THR A 31 -10.98 1.60 -0.69
C THR A 31 -11.47 1.59 0.76
N LEU A 32 -11.68 0.40 1.30
CA LEU A 32 -12.10 0.17 2.69
C LEU A 32 -11.22 -0.89 3.34
N ASP A 33 -11.21 -0.96 4.67
CA ASP A 33 -10.58 -2.05 5.40
C ASP A 33 -11.43 -3.34 5.37
N ASN A 34 -10.92 -4.41 5.98
CA ASN A 34 -11.57 -5.73 5.93
C ASN A 34 -12.58 -5.96 7.07
N ALA A 35 -13.19 -4.91 7.62
CA ALA A 35 -14.29 -5.08 8.56
C ALA A 35 -15.53 -5.65 7.84
N SER A 36 -16.24 -6.59 8.47
CA SER A 36 -17.42 -7.23 7.87
C SER A 36 -18.54 -6.25 7.52
N SER A 37 -18.68 -5.16 8.29
CA SER A 37 -19.60 -4.06 7.97
C SER A 37 -19.26 -3.34 6.67
N ASN A 38 -17.99 -3.33 6.26
CA ASN A 38 -17.55 -2.72 5.03
C ASN A 38 -17.89 -3.58 3.80
N ASP A 39 -17.86 -4.90 3.91
CA ASP A 39 -18.30 -5.78 2.82
C ASP A 39 -19.79 -5.52 2.53
N THR A 40 -20.64 -5.48 3.56
CA THR A 40 -22.07 -5.11 3.43
C THR A 40 -22.25 -3.68 2.87
N CYS A 41 -21.42 -2.73 3.31
CA CYS A 41 -21.45 -1.37 2.80
C CYS A 41 -21.16 -1.32 1.29
N VAL A 42 -20.15 -2.04 0.84
CA VAL A 42 -19.77 -2.12 -0.58
C VAL A 42 -20.89 -2.72 -1.42
N GLU A 43 -21.51 -3.81 -0.98
CA GLU A 43 -22.63 -4.46 -1.68
C GLU A 43 -23.81 -3.51 -1.87
N HIS A 44 -24.24 -2.84 -0.79
CA HIS A 44 -25.35 -1.88 -0.85
C HIS A 44 -25.00 -0.66 -1.70
N LEU A 45 -23.79 -0.10 -1.54
CA LEU A 45 -23.38 1.08 -2.31
C LEU A 45 -23.28 0.74 -3.80
N LYS A 46 -22.73 -0.43 -4.14
CA LYS A 46 -22.67 -0.94 -5.51
C LYS A 46 -24.05 -1.07 -6.12
N SER A 47 -25.00 -1.70 -5.41
CA SER A 47 -26.38 -1.84 -5.87
C SER A 47 -27.05 -0.48 -6.09
N THR A 48 -26.85 0.49 -5.19
CA THR A 48 -27.40 1.83 -5.31
C THR A 48 -26.83 2.58 -6.53
N LEU A 49 -25.51 2.54 -6.72
CA LEU A 49 -24.84 3.17 -7.86
C LEU A 49 -25.23 2.52 -9.21
N ASP A 50 -25.45 1.21 -9.23
CA ASP A 50 -25.87 0.47 -10.43
C ASP A 50 -27.25 0.92 -10.90
N VAL A 51 -28.22 1.03 -9.98
CA VAL A 51 -29.58 1.56 -10.27
C VAL A 51 -29.52 2.96 -10.87
N HIS A 52 -28.54 3.78 -10.47
CA HIS A 52 -28.34 5.13 -10.99
C HIS A 52 -27.49 5.18 -12.27
N GLY A 53 -27.08 4.03 -12.82
CA GLY A 53 -26.23 3.94 -14.02
C GLY A 53 -24.86 4.60 -13.85
N SER A 54 -24.34 4.58 -12.62
CA SER A 54 -23.11 5.30 -12.24
C SER A 54 -21.88 4.41 -12.14
N LEU A 55 -22.02 3.08 -12.34
CA LEU A 55 -20.91 2.13 -12.18
C LEU A 55 -20.15 1.90 -13.49
N LEU A 56 -18.87 2.21 -13.48
CA LEU A 56 -17.96 1.86 -14.59
C LEU A 56 -17.74 0.34 -14.64
N CYS A 57 -17.73 -0.25 -15.83
CA CYS A 57 -17.53 -1.69 -16.08
C CYS A 57 -18.48 -2.60 -15.26
N GLY A 58 -19.71 -2.14 -14.93
CA GLY A 58 -20.66 -2.89 -14.10
C GLY A 58 -20.15 -3.11 -12.66
N GLY A 59 -19.27 -2.24 -12.17
CA GLY A 59 -18.71 -2.31 -10.83
C GLY A 59 -17.70 -3.45 -10.62
N GLU A 60 -17.10 -3.97 -11.69
CA GLU A 60 -16.08 -5.03 -11.60
C GLU A 60 -14.86 -4.60 -10.77
N PHE A 61 -14.50 -3.32 -10.84
CA PHE A 61 -13.34 -2.76 -10.15
C PHE A 61 -13.72 -1.93 -8.91
N PHE A 62 -14.99 -1.98 -8.49
CA PHE A 62 -15.54 -1.02 -7.53
C PHE A 62 -14.92 -1.10 -6.14
N HIS A 63 -14.48 -2.29 -5.69
CA HIS A 63 -13.92 -2.47 -4.36
C HIS A 63 -12.45 -2.84 -4.40
N VAL A 64 -11.61 -2.01 -3.79
CA VAL A 64 -10.20 -2.29 -3.50
C VAL A 64 -10.00 -2.27 -1.99
N ARG A 65 -9.58 -3.39 -1.41
CA ARG A 65 -9.35 -3.47 0.03
C ARG A 65 -8.10 -2.70 0.43
N CYS A 66 -8.09 -2.11 1.62
CA CYS A 66 -6.97 -1.31 2.12
C CYS A 66 -5.70 -2.15 2.28
N SER A 67 -4.69 -1.83 1.52
CA SER A 67 -3.43 -2.56 1.44
C SER A 67 -2.61 -2.51 2.71
N ALA A 68 -2.59 -1.36 3.37
CA ALA A 68 -1.93 -1.21 4.67
C ALA A 68 -2.61 -2.09 5.73
N HIS A 69 -3.94 -2.26 5.66
CA HIS A 69 -4.66 -3.18 6.53
C HIS A 69 -4.33 -4.65 6.22
N ILE A 70 -4.22 -5.03 4.94
CA ILE A 70 -3.81 -6.38 4.55
C ILE A 70 -2.41 -6.69 5.04
N LEU A 71 -1.44 -5.79 4.87
CA LEU A 71 -0.09 -5.96 5.40
C LEU A 71 -0.09 -6.11 6.92
N ASN A 72 -0.94 -5.34 7.62
CA ASN A 72 -1.12 -5.51 9.07
C ASN A 72 -1.58 -6.92 9.42
N LEU A 73 -2.55 -7.49 8.71
CA LEU A 73 -3.03 -8.84 8.94
C LEU A 73 -1.97 -9.91 8.63
N ILE A 74 -1.19 -9.73 7.55
CA ILE A 74 -0.12 -10.63 7.16
C ILE A 74 0.96 -10.68 8.24
N VAL A 75 1.45 -9.51 8.67
CA VAL A 75 2.53 -9.43 9.67
C VAL A 75 2.05 -9.89 11.03
N GLN A 76 0.83 -9.56 11.44
CA GLN A 76 0.27 -10.04 12.71
C GLN A 76 0.21 -11.59 12.77
N ASP A 77 -0.12 -12.26 11.66
CA ASP A 77 -0.11 -13.72 11.63
C ASP A 77 1.31 -14.30 11.77
N GLY A 78 2.33 -13.69 11.17
CA GLY A 78 3.73 -14.05 11.38
C GLY A 78 4.19 -13.82 12.81
N MET A 79 3.81 -12.68 13.39
CA MET A 79 4.24 -12.29 14.74
C MET A 79 3.66 -13.15 15.87
N LYS A 80 2.62 -13.96 15.64
CA LYS A 80 2.09 -14.91 16.64
C LYS A 80 3.12 -15.94 17.10
N ILE A 81 4.23 -16.11 16.37
CA ILE A 81 5.31 -17.03 16.73
C ILE A 81 6.35 -16.37 17.64
N CYS A 82 6.40 -15.05 17.70
CA CYS A 82 7.48 -14.27 18.31
C CYS A 82 7.24 -13.95 19.80
N GLY A 83 6.66 -14.87 20.60
CA GLY A 83 6.07 -14.59 21.91
C GLY A 83 6.97 -13.91 22.97
N ASP A 84 8.00 -14.63 23.49
CA ASP A 84 8.64 -14.26 24.76
C ASP A 84 9.54 -13.03 24.68
N ALA A 85 10.40 -12.93 23.67
CA ALA A 85 11.33 -11.81 23.50
C ALA A 85 10.58 -10.47 23.37
N VAL A 86 9.52 -10.46 22.55
CA VAL A 86 8.67 -9.28 22.34
C VAL A 86 7.99 -8.84 23.64
N CYS A 87 7.46 -9.81 24.40
CA CYS A 87 6.86 -9.54 25.72
C CYS A 87 7.86 -8.94 26.70
N LYS A 88 9.06 -9.52 26.80
CA LYS A 88 10.11 -9.01 27.69
C LYS A 88 10.51 -7.57 27.35
N ILE A 89 10.75 -7.28 26.08
CA ILE A 89 11.10 -5.92 25.63
C ILE A 89 9.98 -4.95 25.97
N ARG A 90 8.73 -5.30 25.68
CA ARG A 90 7.56 -4.45 25.97
C ARG A 90 7.43 -4.17 27.46
N GLU A 91 7.47 -5.18 28.30
CA GLU A 91 7.36 -5.02 29.76
C GLU A 91 8.58 -4.31 30.34
N GLY A 92 9.78 -4.55 29.79
CA GLY A 92 10.99 -3.80 30.17
C GLY A 92 10.86 -2.31 29.88
N ILE A 93 10.39 -1.93 28.71
CA ILE A 93 10.14 -0.51 28.38
C ILE A 93 9.05 0.08 29.28
N LYS A 94 7.97 -0.66 29.56
CA LYS A 94 6.93 -0.23 30.50
C LYS A 94 7.50 -0.03 31.93
N PHE A 95 8.35 -0.95 32.39
CA PHE A 95 9.00 -0.85 33.68
C PHE A 95 9.85 0.41 33.80
N LEU A 96 10.65 0.71 32.77
CA LEU A 96 11.47 1.92 32.72
C LEU A 96 10.62 3.18 32.74
N ARG A 97 9.54 3.21 31.95
CA ARG A 97 8.67 4.40 31.80
C ARG A 97 7.77 4.67 33.02
N LYS A 98 7.63 3.73 33.95
CA LYS A 98 6.82 3.93 35.15
C LYS A 98 7.41 4.95 36.16
N SER A 99 8.71 5.29 36.03
CA SER A 99 9.37 6.21 36.97
C SER A 99 10.49 6.97 36.26
N GLU A 100 10.52 8.27 36.45
CA GLU A 100 11.58 9.14 35.96
C GLU A 100 12.95 8.71 36.50
N SER A 101 13.02 8.35 37.80
CA SER A 101 14.25 7.85 38.40
C SER A 101 14.79 6.58 37.72
N ARG A 102 13.90 5.68 37.24
CA ARG A 102 14.32 4.49 36.50
C ARG A 102 14.88 4.86 35.13
N MET A 103 14.26 5.81 34.46
CA MET A 103 14.75 6.31 33.17
C MET A 103 16.09 7.01 33.29
N VAL A 104 16.32 7.78 34.36
CA VAL A 104 17.62 8.41 34.64
C VAL A 104 18.69 7.34 34.83
N LYS A 105 18.47 6.39 35.74
CA LYS A 105 19.39 5.27 35.97
C LYS A 105 19.67 4.43 34.73
N PHE A 106 18.67 4.25 33.88
CA PHE A 106 18.84 3.54 32.60
C PHE A 106 19.69 4.36 31.63
N LYS A 107 19.51 5.68 31.59
CA LYS A 107 20.37 6.59 30.78
C LYS A 107 21.82 6.55 31.25
N GLU A 108 22.08 6.55 32.57
CA GLU A 108 23.42 6.37 33.11
C GLU A 108 24.09 5.09 32.62
N CYS A 109 23.33 3.95 32.59
CA CYS A 109 23.84 2.69 32.01
C CYS A 109 24.18 2.79 30.51
N PHE A 110 23.51 3.66 29.82
CA PHE A 110 23.72 3.89 28.40
C PHE A 110 24.95 4.80 28.16
N GLU A 111 25.09 5.87 28.94
CA GLU A 111 26.21 6.83 28.86
C GLU A 111 27.57 6.19 29.22
N ASP A 112 27.55 5.16 30.05
CA ASP A 112 28.73 4.35 30.43
C ASP A 112 29.23 3.46 29.26
N ILE A 113 28.50 3.39 28.11
CA ILE A 113 28.86 2.55 26.96
C ILE A 113 29.53 3.39 25.87
N GLU A 114 30.84 3.25 25.70
CA GLU A 114 31.60 3.93 24.64
C GLU A 114 31.00 3.66 23.26
N GLY A 115 30.79 4.74 22.47
CA GLY A 115 30.35 4.69 21.08
C GLY A 115 28.83 4.51 20.88
N LEU A 116 28.04 4.60 21.93
CA LEU A 116 26.60 4.63 21.81
C LEU A 116 26.10 6.08 21.91
N GLU A 117 25.61 6.62 20.80
CA GLU A 117 24.89 7.89 20.80
C GLU A 117 23.39 7.66 21.05
N TYR A 118 22.75 8.53 21.85
CA TYR A 118 21.31 8.52 22.05
C TYR A 118 20.59 8.93 20.76
N THR A 119 20.30 7.96 19.90
CA THR A 119 19.76 8.22 18.57
C THR A 119 18.22 8.16 18.50
N THR A 120 17.58 7.35 19.35
CA THR A 120 16.14 7.15 19.26
C THR A 120 15.56 6.84 20.64
N ALA A 121 14.51 7.56 21.05
CA ALA A 121 13.81 7.28 22.31
C ALA A 121 13.14 5.89 22.25
N LEU A 122 13.26 5.10 23.34
CA LEU A 122 12.50 3.87 23.51
C LEU A 122 11.00 4.16 23.33
N CYS A 123 10.32 3.48 22.43
CA CYS A 123 8.89 3.62 22.21
C CYS A 123 8.13 2.35 22.62
N LEU A 124 6.86 2.50 22.97
CA LEU A 124 5.95 1.38 23.20
C LEU A 124 5.08 1.16 21.97
N ASP A 125 4.72 -0.08 21.76
CA ASP A 125 3.79 -0.44 20.70
C ASP A 125 2.32 -0.13 21.06
N VAL A 126 1.53 -0.02 19.99
CA VAL A 126 0.07 0.00 20.05
C VAL A 126 -0.40 -1.36 19.56
N PRO A 127 -1.02 -2.20 20.40
CA PRO A 127 -1.24 -3.63 20.11
C PRO A 127 -1.97 -3.94 18.80
N ILE A 128 -2.80 -3.01 18.31
CA ILE A 128 -3.57 -3.17 17.07
C ILE A 128 -2.79 -2.78 15.79
N ARG A 129 -1.58 -2.19 15.94
CA ARG A 129 -0.76 -1.65 14.85
C ARG A 129 0.62 -2.30 14.84
N TRP A 130 0.85 -3.25 13.95
CA TRP A 130 2.12 -3.94 13.83
C TRP A 130 3.33 -3.02 13.58
N ASN A 131 3.14 -1.90 12.86
CA ASN A 131 4.20 -0.92 12.64
C ASN A 131 4.77 -0.35 13.94
N SER A 132 3.90 -0.16 14.96
CA SER A 132 4.35 0.30 16.26
C SER A 132 5.13 -0.77 17.01
N LEU A 133 4.77 -2.06 16.81
CA LEU A 133 5.53 -3.19 17.35
C LEU A 133 6.94 -3.24 16.74
N TYR A 134 7.04 -3.13 15.40
CA TYR A 134 8.33 -3.03 14.72
C TYR A 134 9.15 -1.85 15.27
N ALA A 135 8.54 -0.67 15.37
CA ALA A 135 9.21 0.53 15.88
C ALA A 135 9.69 0.35 17.34
N MET A 136 8.89 -0.31 18.19
CA MET A 136 9.28 -0.65 19.56
C MET A 136 10.53 -1.55 19.56
N LEU A 137 10.53 -2.63 18.81
CA LEU A 137 11.67 -3.56 18.74
C LEU A 137 12.92 -2.87 18.17
N ALA A 138 12.77 -2.17 17.06
CA ALA A 138 13.86 -1.43 16.43
C ALA A 138 14.44 -0.35 17.35
N SER A 139 13.59 0.33 18.16
CA SER A 139 14.06 1.31 19.15
C SER A 139 14.83 0.67 20.30
N ALA A 140 14.56 -0.60 20.65
CA ALA A 140 15.19 -1.28 21.76
C ALA A 140 16.54 -1.93 21.43
N ILE A 141 16.72 -2.38 20.17
CA ILE A 141 17.93 -3.10 19.72
C ILE A 141 19.25 -2.34 20.04
N PRO A 142 19.37 -1.03 19.76
CA PRO A 142 20.60 -0.29 20.11
C PRO A 142 20.93 -0.32 21.61
N TYR A 143 19.92 -0.45 22.45
CA TYR A 143 20.07 -0.39 23.90
C TYR A 143 20.27 -1.76 24.57
N LYS A 144 20.47 -2.86 23.80
CA LYS A 144 20.61 -4.20 24.37
C LYS A 144 21.69 -4.29 25.47
N LYS A 145 22.84 -3.63 25.31
CA LYS A 145 23.89 -3.58 26.35
C LYS A 145 23.44 -2.80 27.58
N ALA A 146 22.69 -1.70 27.40
CA ALA A 146 22.15 -0.93 28.52
C ALA A 146 21.10 -1.74 29.32
N PHE A 147 20.27 -2.57 28.64
CA PHE A 147 19.38 -3.52 29.28
C PHE A 147 20.15 -4.53 30.17
N GLU A 148 21.24 -5.06 29.65
CA GLU A 148 22.12 -6.00 30.38
C GLU A 148 22.75 -5.34 31.60
N MET A 149 23.28 -4.12 31.49
CA MET A 149 23.86 -3.36 32.58
C MET A 149 22.78 -2.99 33.63
N TYR A 150 21.62 -2.53 33.21
CA TYR A 150 20.54 -2.16 34.10
C TYR A 150 19.97 -3.36 34.87
N LYS A 151 19.93 -4.55 34.25
CA LYS A 151 19.58 -5.82 34.90
C LYS A 151 20.46 -6.12 36.10
N VAL A 152 21.73 -5.72 36.10
CA VAL A 152 22.65 -5.92 37.21
C VAL A 152 22.39 -4.89 38.33
N LYS A 153 22.13 -3.62 37.94
CA LYS A 153 21.89 -2.51 38.89
C LYS A 153 20.50 -2.58 39.55
N GLU A 154 19.48 -3.14 38.84
CA GLU A 154 18.08 -3.15 39.28
C GLU A 154 17.51 -4.58 39.26
N ALA A 155 17.40 -5.20 40.44
CA ALA A 155 16.96 -6.59 40.57
C ALA A 155 15.54 -6.84 40.00
N GLY A 156 14.64 -5.87 40.16
CA GLY A 156 13.26 -5.94 39.66
C GLY A 156 13.15 -5.85 38.13
N PHE A 157 14.26 -5.60 37.41
CA PHE A 157 14.29 -5.57 35.93
C PHE A 157 14.72 -6.91 35.33
N ARG A 158 15.25 -7.84 36.11
CA ARG A 158 15.87 -9.08 35.59
C ARG A 158 14.95 -9.92 34.70
N GLU A 159 13.69 -10.01 35.06
CA GLU A 159 12.70 -10.80 34.31
C GLU A 159 12.34 -10.18 32.94
N PHE A 160 12.54 -8.87 32.78
CA PHE A 160 12.23 -8.15 31.53
C PHE A 160 13.42 -8.03 30.60
N CYS A 161 14.62 -8.41 31.00
CA CYS A 161 15.80 -8.35 30.15
C CYS A 161 15.85 -9.60 29.27
N PRO A 162 15.78 -9.46 27.92
CA PRO A 162 15.95 -10.59 27.04
C PRO A 162 17.34 -11.21 27.15
N SER A 163 17.44 -12.53 26.94
CA SER A 163 18.70 -13.25 26.78
C SER A 163 19.41 -12.90 25.48
N SER A 164 20.66 -13.24 25.34
CA SER A 164 21.43 -13.03 24.10
C SER A 164 20.80 -13.72 22.89
N ASP A 165 20.20 -14.91 23.05
CA ASP A 165 19.48 -15.60 21.98
C ASP A 165 18.16 -14.90 21.61
N GLU A 166 17.43 -14.38 22.61
CA GLU A 166 16.20 -13.60 22.36
C GLU A 166 16.51 -12.27 21.65
N TRP A 167 17.60 -11.60 21.99
CA TRP A 167 18.06 -10.41 21.26
C TRP A 167 18.43 -10.73 19.82
N ARG A 168 19.21 -11.81 19.59
CA ARG A 168 19.55 -12.27 18.24
C ARG A 168 18.30 -12.56 17.41
N LYS A 169 17.30 -13.23 17.98
CA LYS A 169 16.02 -13.48 17.31
C LYS A 169 15.27 -12.16 17.00
N THR A 170 15.28 -11.21 17.93
CA THR A 170 14.65 -9.89 17.74
C THR A 170 15.30 -9.11 16.59
N GLU A 171 16.63 -9.11 16.49
CA GLU A 171 17.37 -8.49 15.39
C GLU A 171 16.94 -9.10 14.05
N LYS A 172 16.91 -10.44 13.93
CA LYS A 172 16.45 -11.13 12.72
C LYS A 172 15.00 -10.86 12.35
N ILE A 173 14.13 -10.75 13.34
CA ILE A 173 12.72 -10.36 13.13
C ILE A 173 12.64 -8.93 12.56
N CYS A 174 13.38 -7.99 13.12
CA CYS A 174 13.42 -6.62 12.63
C CYS A 174 13.94 -6.53 11.20
N ASP A 175 15.04 -7.21 10.88
CA ASP A 175 15.59 -7.26 9.53
C ASP A 175 14.59 -7.84 8.53
N PHE A 176 13.91 -8.93 8.89
CA PHE A 176 12.88 -9.55 8.05
C PHE A 176 11.65 -8.65 7.86
N LEU A 177 11.24 -7.91 8.89
CA LEU A 177 10.07 -7.05 8.84
C LEU A 177 10.31 -5.65 8.27
N LEU A 178 11.57 -5.21 8.14
CA LEU A 178 11.92 -3.88 7.63
C LEU A 178 11.26 -3.56 6.28
N PRO A 179 11.32 -4.43 5.25
CA PRO A 179 10.68 -4.13 3.97
C PRO A 179 9.15 -3.99 4.06
N PHE A 180 8.51 -4.75 4.95
CA PHE A 180 7.07 -4.62 5.20
C PHE A 180 6.74 -3.27 5.85
N TYR A 181 7.58 -2.82 6.78
CA TYR A 181 7.44 -1.53 7.44
C TYR A 181 7.56 -0.37 6.45
N GLU A 182 8.58 -0.40 5.59
CA GLU A 182 8.80 0.60 4.55
C GLU A 182 7.65 0.61 3.53
N THR A 183 7.21 -0.56 3.08
CA THR A 183 6.06 -0.69 2.18
C THR A 183 4.78 -0.13 2.81
N THR A 184 4.49 -0.45 4.09
CA THR A 184 3.30 0.09 4.77
C THR A 184 3.38 1.61 4.90
N LYS A 185 4.55 2.14 5.20
CA LYS A 185 4.77 3.60 5.28
C LYS A 185 4.52 4.27 3.95
N LEU A 186 5.06 3.72 2.86
CA LEU A 186 4.85 4.21 1.51
C LEU A 186 3.37 4.17 1.08
N MET A 187 2.66 3.07 1.40
CA MET A 187 1.23 2.93 1.07
C MET A 187 0.32 3.84 1.89
N SER A 188 0.78 4.28 3.06
CA SER A 188 0.04 5.21 3.93
C SER A 188 0.34 6.67 3.61
N GLU A 189 1.19 6.95 2.62
CA GLU A 189 1.51 8.31 2.19
C GLU A 189 0.31 8.94 1.47
N THR A 190 0.06 10.22 1.77
CA THR A 190 -1.09 10.97 1.23
C THR A 190 -0.69 12.17 0.38
N SER A 191 0.59 12.49 0.33
CA SER A 191 1.12 13.68 -0.37
C SER A 191 1.26 13.48 -1.88
N TYR A 192 1.25 12.22 -2.37
CA TYR A 192 1.35 11.89 -3.80
C TYR A 192 0.63 10.55 -4.11
N PRO A 193 0.26 10.31 -5.39
CA PRO A 193 -0.34 9.04 -5.81
C PRO A 193 0.64 7.88 -5.64
N THR A 194 0.19 6.76 -5.05
CA THR A 194 1.01 5.59 -4.74
C THR A 194 0.62 4.33 -5.54
N SER A 195 -0.48 4.38 -6.30
CA SER A 195 -1.03 3.22 -7.02
C SER A 195 -0.04 2.60 -8.02
N ASN A 196 0.77 3.43 -8.68
CA ASN A 196 1.80 2.99 -9.62
C ASN A 196 2.97 2.25 -8.94
N LEU A 197 3.26 2.56 -7.68
CA LEU A 197 4.34 1.92 -6.91
C LEU A 197 3.84 0.66 -6.20
N TYR A 198 2.54 0.60 -5.92
CA TYR A 198 1.96 -0.45 -5.09
C TYR A 198 2.22 -1.86 -5.65
N PHE A 199 2.02 -2.07 -6.96
CA PHE A 199 2.23 -3.37 -7.58
C PHE A 199 3.66 -3.89 -7.33
N LEU A 200 4.66 -3.04 -7.53
CA LEU A 200 6.07 -3.38 -7.32
C LEU A 200 6.38 -3.69 -5.85
N GLN A 201 5.80 -2.93 -4.93
CA GLN A 201 5.99 -3.16 -3.50
C GLN A 201 5.38 -4.49 -3.06
N VAL A 202 4.18 -4.82 -3.52
CA VAL A 202 3.53 -6.11 -3.20
C VAL A 202 4.29 -7.28 -3.84
N TRP A 203 4.79 -7.11 -5.07
CA TRP A 203 5.67 -8.09 -5.71
C TRP A 203 6.97 -8.31 -4.93
N GLN A 204 7.62 -7.26 -4.47
CA GLN A 204 8.82 -7.34 -3.62
C GLN A 204 8.54 -8.11 -2.32
N ILE A 205 7.42 -7.81 -1.65
CA ILE A 205 6.97 -8.55 -0.47
C ILE A 205 6.78 -10.04 -0.79
N HIS A 206 6.19 -10.37 -1.94
CA HIS A 206 6.02 -11.76 -2.37
C HIS A 206 7.37 -12.48 -2.50
N LEU A 207 8.35 -11.86 -3.16
CA LEU A 207 9.70 -12.44 -3.28
C LEU A 207 10.38 -12.66 -1.92
N ILE A 208 10.23 -11.70 -1.00
CA ILE A 208 10.77 -11.82 0.37
C ILE A 208 10.14 -13.00 1.09
N LEU A 209 8.81 -13.17 0.98
CA LEU A 209 8.11 -14.31 1.56
C LEU A 209 8.55 -15.63 0.92
N MET A 210 8.67 -15.72 -0.40
CA MET A 210 9.19 -16.92 -1.08
C MET A 210 10.59 -17.29 -0.60
N ASN A 211 11.47 -16.31 -0.46
CA ASN A 211 12.84 -16.54 0.02
C ASN A 211 12.86 -16.94 1.50
N SER A 212 11.94 -16.42 2.31
CA SER A 212 11.85 -16.78 3.73
C SER A 212 11.53 -18.25 3.96
N LEU A 213 10.78 -18.89 3.05
CA LEU A 213 10.45 -20.33 3.12
C LEU A 213 11.69 -21.23 3.00
N LYS A 214 12.79 -20.71 2.42
CA LYS A 214 14.07 -21.40 2.25
C LYS A 214 15.12 -20.94 3.26
N ASN A 215 14.74 -20.11 4.24
CA ASN A 215 15.67 -19.56 5.21
C ASN A 215 16.15 -20.64 6.19
N ASP A 216 17.45 -20.64 6.52
CA ASP A 216 18.03 -21.58 7.47
C ASP A 216 17.52 -21.37 8.91
N GLU A 217 17.17 -20.14 9.24
CA GLU A 217 16.60 -19.79 10.53
C GLU A 217 15.13 -20.26 10.64
N VAL A 218 14.88 -21.25 11.47
CA VAL A 218 13.55 -21.87 11.67
C VAL A 218 12.49 -20.82 12.04
N LEU A 219 12.85 -19.82 12.84
CA LEU A 219 11.93 -18.74 13.24
C LEU A 219 11.43 -17.96 12.03
N ILE A 220 12.35 -17.53 11.16
CA ILE A 220 12.01 -16.73 9.95
C ILE A 220 11.22 -17.56 8.95
N ARG A 221 11.59 -18.85 8.78
CA ARG A 221 10.84 -19.77 7.92
C ARG A 221 9.40 -19.95 8.39
N ASN A 222 9.19 -20.23 9.67
CA ASN A 222 7.85 -20.41 10.23
C ASN A 222 7.01 -19.12 10.18
N MET A 223 7.63 -17.94 10.38
CA MET A 223 6.97 -16.65 10.18
C MET A 223 6.54 -16.49 8.71
N GLY A 224 7.47 -16.72 7.78
CA GLY A 224 7.22 -16.63 6.35
C GLY A 224 6.10 -17.54 5.88
N GLU A 225 6.02 -18.77 6.36
CA GLU A 225 4.94 -19.72 6.05
C GLU A 225 3.56 -19.17 6.43
N LYS A 226 3.40 -18.67 7.67
CA LYS A 226 2.13 -18.08 8.10
C LYS A 226 1.77 -16.82 7.33
N MET A 227 2.76 -15.98 7.09
CA MET A 227 2.59 -14.76 6.32
C MET A 227 2.25 -15.06 4.86
N MET A 228 2.88 -16.06 4.23
CA MET A 228 2.60 -16.47 2.86
C MET A 228 1.17 -17.00 2.68
N ILE A 229 0.68 -17.82 3.61
CA ILE A 229 -0.72 -18.31 3.58
C ILE A 229 -1.69 -17.14 3.54
N LYS A 230 -1.44 -16.12 4.37
CA LYS A 230 -2.28 -14.92 4.44
C LYS A 230 -2.14 -14.04 3.20
N PHE A 231 -0.91 -13.91 2.70
CA PHE A 231 -0.58 -13.16 1.50
C PHE A 231 -1.31 -13.73 0.28
N ASN A 232 -1.22 -15.04 0.03
CA ASN A 232 -1.85 -15.70 -1.10
C ASN A 232 -3.37 -15.52 -1.12
N LYS A 233 -4.02 -15.52 0.07
CA LYS A 233 -5.46 -15.25 0.19
C LYS A 233 -5.89 -13.92 -0.44
N TYR A 234 -5.01 -12.92 -0.38
CA TYR A 234 -5.34 -11.54 -0.82
C TYR A 234 -4.72 -11.16 -2.17
N TRP A 235 -3.65 -11.84 -2.59
CA TRP A 235 -2.94 -11.49 -3.82
C TRP A 235 -3.75 -11.70 -5.10
N GLU A 236 -4.51 -12.79 -5.18
CA GLU A 236 -5.31 -13.10 -6.37
C GLU A 236 -6.43 -12.06 -6.59
N GLU A 237 -7.05 -11.57 -5.53
CA GLU A 237 -8.14 -10.59 -5.61
C GLU A 237 -7.69 -9.17 -6.03
N TYR A 238 -6.42 -8.81 -5.76
CA TYR A 238 -5.98 -7.41 -5.87
C TYR A 238 -5.12 -7.10 -7.07
N SER A 239 -4.61 -8.10 -7.74
CA SER A 239 -3.54 -7.92 -8.74
C SER A 239 -3.94 -7.03 -9.90
N VAL A 240 -5.20 -7.07 -10.37
CA VAL A 240 -5.63 -6.42 -11.61
C VAL A 240 -5.70 -4.89 -11.49
N VAL A 241 -6.42 -4.36 -10.51
CA VAL A 241 -6.58 -2.89 -10.35
C VAL A 241 -5.23 -2.24 -10.02
N LEU A 242 -4.44 -2.89 -9.17
CA LEU A 242 -3.12 -2.39 -8.79
C LEU A 242 -2.12 -2.47 -9.95
N ALA A 243 -2.26 -3.49 -10.80
CA ALA A 243 -1.49 -3.61 -12.01
C ALA A 243 -1.76 -2.47 -12.99
N PHE A 244 -3.01 -1.95 -13.07
CA PHE A 244 -3.31 -0.79 -13.91
C PHE A 244 -2.45 0.43 -13.55
N GLY A 245 -2.27 0.71 -12.25
CA GLY A 245 -1.40 1.80 -11.81
C GLY A 245 0.03 1.68 -12.32
N ALA A 246 0.59 0.47 -12.32
CA ALA A 246 1.94 0.22 -12.85
C ALA A 246 1.97 0.26 -14.39
N VAL A 247 0.97 -0.33 -15.08
CA VAL A 247 0.91 -0.32 -16.54
C VAL A 247 0.76 1.09 -17.10
N LEU A 248 -0.06 1.92 -16.47
CA LEU A 248 -0.31 3.30 -16.87
C LEU A 248 0.79 4.30 -16.46
N ASP A 249 1.76 3.87 -15.66
CA ASP A 249 2.97 4.66 -15.42
C ASP A 249 3.96 4.45 -16.57
N PRO A 250 4.33 5.51 -17.32
CA PRO A 250 5.22 5.38 -18.49
C PRO A 250 6.63 4.88 -18.15
N ARG A 251 7.01 4.87 -16.87
CA ARG A 251 8.30 4.34 -16.38
C ARG A 251 8.28 2.81 -16.23
N PHE A 252 7.10 2.21 -16.08
CA PHE A 252 6.95 0.78 -15.78
C PHE A 252 6.30 0.02 -16.94
N LYS A 253 5.13 0.47 -17.39
CA LYS A 253 4.36 -0.15 -18.48
C LYS A 253 4.14 -1.67 -18.32
N LEU A 254 3.62 -2.31 -19.35
CA LEU A 254 3.31 -3.74 -19.34
C LEU A 254 4.55 -4.64 -19.14
N ASN A 255 5.71 -4.21 -19.63
CA ASN A 255 6.96 -4.97 -19.54
C ASN A 255 7.37 -5.24 -18.08
N THR A 256 7.09 -4.32 -17.17
CA THR A 256 7.35 -4.52 -15.73
C THR A 256 6.51 -5.67 -15.18
N LEU A 257 5.23 -5.75 -15.56
CA LEU A 257 4.37 -6.86 -15.13
C LEU A 257 4.86 -8.21 -15.68
N VAL A 258 5.26 -8.23 -16.96
CA VAL A 258 5.84 -9.43 -17.58
C VAL A 258 7.04 -9.93 -16.78
N HIS A 259 7.96 -9.03 -16.43
CA HIS A 259 9.12 -9.37 -15.61
C HIS A 259 8.72 -9.90 -14.23
N CYS A 260 7.88 -9.15 -13.50
CA CYS A 260 7.47 -9.50 -12.15
C CYS A 260 6.73 -10.84 -12.07
N TYR A 261 5.80 -11.10 -12.99
CA TYR A 261 5.07 -12.37 -13.01
C TYR A 261 5.98 -13.55 -13.39
N ASN A 262 6.91 -13.37 -14.35
CA ASN A 262 7.86 -14.42 -14.70
C ASN A 262 8.80 -14.80 -13.55
N GLU A 263 9.17 -13.87 -12.68
CA GLU A 263 9.99 -14.19 -11.50
C GLU A 263 9.23 -14.97 -10.42
N ILE A 264 7.92 -14.75 -10.30
CA ILE A 264 7.09 -15.43 -9.32
C ILE A 264 6.67 -16.80 -9.83
N ASP A 265 6.10 -16.87 -11.01
CA ASP A 265 5.57 -18.09 -11.62
C ASP A 265 5.58 -17.97 -13.15
N PRO A 266 6.64 -18.45 -13.81
CA PRO A 266 6.77 -18.39 -15.27
C PRO A 266 5.64 -19.12 -16.02
N ILE A 267 4.99 -20.11 -15.40
CA ILE A 267 3.96 -20.92 -16.05
C ILE A 267 2.69 -20.09 -16.24
N SER A 268 2.23 -19.37 -15.21
CA SER A 268 1.00 -18.57 -15.25
C SER A 268 1.23 -17.11 -15.67
N ALA A 269 2.49 -16.67 -15.83
CA ALA A 269 2.85 -15.27 -16.09
C ALA A 269 2.14 -14.70 -17.32
N LYS A 270 2.13 -15.44 -18.43
CA LYS A 270 1.48 -14.99 -19.67
C LYS A 270 -0.01 -14.77 -19.48
N ASP A 271 -0.71 -15.69 -18.85
CA ASP A 271 -2.15 -15.62 -18.62
C ASP A 271 -2.52 -14.46 -17.70
N LYS A 272 -1.72 -14.22 -16.65
CA LYS A 272 -1.89 -13.07 -15.74
C LYS A 272 -1.71 -11.74 -16.47
N VAL A 273 -0.71 -11.61 -17.34
CA VAL A 273 -0.48 -10.42 -18.14
C VAL A 273 -1.63 -10.18 -19.10
N GLU A 274 -2.10 -11.20 -19.84
CA GLU A 274 -3.23 -11.07 -20.76
C GLU A 274 -4.54 -10.77 -20.01
N LEU A 275 -4.75 -11.29 -18.82
CA LEU A 275 -5.88 -10.92 -17.97
C LEU A 275 -5.85 -9.43 -17.64
N VAL A 276 -4.72 -8.91 -17.15
CA VAL A 276 -4.57 -7.46 -16.85
C VAL A 276 -4.82 -6.62 -18.11
N LYS A 277 -4.25 -7.02 -19.24
CA LYS A 277 -4.39 -6.33 -20.51
C LYS A 277 -5.86 -6.32 -20.97
N SER A 278 -6.55 -7.45 -20.97
CA SER A 278 -7.97 -7.55 -21.40
C SER A 278 -8.88 -6.68 -20.52
N LYS A 279 -8.63 -6.65 -19.20
CA LYS A 279 -9.39 -5.81 -18.26
C LYS A 279 -9.10 -4.32 -18.47
N LEU A 280 -7.86 -3.96 -18.82
CA LEU A 280 -7.49 -2.58 -19.13
C LEU A 280 -8.19 -2.11 -20.42
N TYR A 281 -8.28 -2.96 -21.47
CA TYR A 281 -9.04 -2.65 -22.69
C TYR A 281 -10.53 -2.46 -22.37
N LYS A 282 -11.13 -3.33 -21.58
CA LYS A 282 -12.52 -3.17 -21.14
C LYS A 282 -12.76 -1.81 -20.46
N LEU A 283 -11.83 -1.38 -19.61
CA LEU A 283 -11.90 -0.06 -18.96
C LEU A 283 -11.73 1.07 -20.00
N PHE A 284 -10.78 0.95 -20.92
CA PHE A 284 -10.53 1.92 -21.98
C PHE A 284 -11.77 2.13 -22.87
N GLU A 285 -12.43 1.07 -23.31
CA GLU A 285 -13.65 1.14 -24.12
C GLU A 285 -14.76 1.95 -23.48
N VAL A 286 -14.95 1.82 -22.16
CA VAL A 286 -15.97 2.61 -21.41
C VAL A 286 -15.62 4.09 -21.40
N TYR A 287 -14.33 4.45 -21.28
CA TYR A 287 -13.91 5.85 -21.35
C TYR A 287 -13.98 6.42 -22.75
N ASP A 288 -13.62 5.65 -23.76
CA ASP A 288 -13.63 6.05 -25.18
C ASP A 288 -15.05 6.34 -25.67
N GLN A 289 -16.02 5.46 -25.36
CA GLN A 289 -17.43 5.68 -25.67
C GLN A 289 -18.00 6.94 -25.03
N ASN A 290 -17.64 7.23 -23.78
CA ASN A 290 -18.07 8.45 -23.09
C ASN A 290 -17.42 9.71 -23.67
N SER A 291 -16.21 9.62 -24.21
CA SER A 291 -15.51 10.73 -24.85
C SER A 291 -16.16 11.12 -26.17
N SER A 292 -16.61 10.13 -26.95
CA SER A 292 -17.29 10.36 -28.24
C SER A 292 -18.63 11.09 -28.11
N THR A 293 -19.37 10.84 -27.01
CA THR A 293 -20.65 11.54 -26.73
C THR A 293 -20.46 12.97 -26.22
N THR A 294 -19.28 13.31 -25.69
CA THR A 294 -19.01 14.65 -25.13
C THR A 294 -18.50 15.64 -26.22
N VAL A 295 -18.01 15.16 -27.34
CA VAL A 295 -17.48 16.00 -28.42
C VAL A 295 -18.60 16.75 -29.15
N GLU A 296 -19.82 16.21 -29.22
CA GLU A 296 -20.96 16.92 -29.81
C GLU A 296 -21.48 18.09 -28.95
N SER A 297 -21.19 18.11 -27.65
CA SER A 297 -21.62 19.20 -26.74
C SER A 297 -20.53 20.23 -26.43
N SER A 298 -19.27 20.00 -26.83
CA SER A 298 -18.13 20.86 -26.44
C SER A 298 -17.78 21.96 -27.45
N SER A 299 -18.48 22.04 -28.57
CA SER A 299 -18.33 23.17 -29.51
C SER A 299 -18.79 24.52 -28.92
N GLN A 300 -19.50 24.53 -27.79
CA GLN A 300 -19.92 25.74 -27.08
C GLN A 300 -19.04 26.10 -25.87
N LEU A 301 -18.12 25.22 -25.41
CA LEU A 301 -17.27 25.48 -24.25
C LEU A 301 -15.89 26.07 -24.58
N SER A 302 -15.47 26.01 -25.84
CA SER A 302 -14.19 26.59 -26.28
C SER A 302 -14.16 28.12 -26.29
N SER A 303 -15.32 28.80 -26.24
CA SER A 303 -15.39 30.26 -26.19
C SER A 303 -15.18 30.87 -24.78
N ASN A 304 -15.35 30.07 -23.70
CA ASN A 304 -15.23 30.58 -22.34
C ASN A 304 -13.87 30.34 -21.67
N PHE A 305 -13.01 29.48 -22.24
CA PHE A 305 -11.67 29.22 -21.69
C PHE A 305 -10.61 30.23 -22.15
N SER A 306 -10.90 31.01 -23.21
CA SER A 306 -9.99 32.00 -23.78
C SER A 306 -9.86 33.29 -22.94
N GLN A 307 -10.67 33.47 -21.89
CA GLN A 307 -10.63 34.69 -21.08
C GLN A 307 -9.87 34.58 -19.76
N ALA A 308 -9.37 33.39 -19.37
CA ALA A 308 -8.78 33.20 -18.03
C ALA A 308 -7.24 33.09 -17.96
N THR A 309 -6.51 33.05 -19.09
CA THR A 309 -5.03 32.97 -19.05
C THR A 309 -4.39 33.83 -20.12
N SER A 310 -4.06 35.07 -19.76
CA SER A 310 -3.30 36.02 -20.58
C SER A 310 -1.78 35.92 -20.41
N SER A 311 -1.21 34.73 -20.15
CA SER A 311 0.23 34.55 -20.11
C SER A 311 0.75 33.81 -21.35
N ALA A 312 1.85 34.30 -21.93
CA ALA A 312 2.51 33.69 -23.11
C ALA A 312 2.83 32.19 -22.93
N ILE A 313 3.08 31.78 -21.68
CA ILE A 313 3.37 30.39 -21.27
C ILE A 313 2.09 29.51 -21.36
N GLY A 314 0.92 30.05 -20.97
CA GLY A 314 -0.36 29.32 -21.07
C GLY A 314 -0.73 29.01 -22.50
N ASN A 315 -0.57 29.96 -23.42
CA ASN A 315 -0.86 29.78 -24.84
C ASN A 315 0.10 28.79 -25.51
N GLN A 316 1.36 28.75 -25.09
CA GLN A 316 2.37 27.82 -25.61
C GLN A 316 2.10 26.38 -25.15
N LEU A 317 1.66 26.17 -23.89
CA LEU A 317 1.24 24.86 -23.37
C LEU A 317 -0.01 24.35 -24.06
N ILE A 318 -1.03 25.20 -24.28
CA ILE A 318 -2.27 24.82 -25.00
C ILE A 318 -1.94 24.40 -26.44
N LYS A 319 -1.01 25.12 -27.11
CA LYS A 319 -0.56 24.77 -28.46
C LYS A 319 0.18 23.43 -28.47
N ILE A 320 1.09 23.18 -27.52
CA ILE A 320 1.83 21.92 -27.42
C ILE A 320 0.88 20.74 -27.14
N VAL A 321 -0.09 20.91 -26.25
CA VAL A 321 -1.11 19.87 -25.98
C VAL A 321 -2.01 19.64 -27.20
N GLY A 322 -2.41 20.68 -27.89
CA GLY A 322 -3.17 20.58 -29.14
C GLY A 322 -2.41 19.86 -30.25
N ASP A 323 -1.12 20.19 -30.45
CA ASP A 323 -0.25 19.54 -31.44
C ASP A 323 0.02 18.06 -31.07
N LEU A 324 0.13 17.71 -29.79
CA LEU A 324 0.25 16.33 -29.32
C LEU A 324 -1.03 15.53 -29.57
N MET A 325 -2.19 16.12 -29.28
CA MET A 325 -3.49 15.47 -29.54
C MET A 325 -3.72 15.25 -31.06
N SER A 326 -3.39 16.23 -31.87
CA SER A 326 -3.50 16.10 -33.34
C SER A 326 -2.56 15.04 -33.92
N ARG A 327 -1.32 14.96 -33.43
CA ARG A 327 -0.36 13.89 -33.79
C ARG A 327 -0.84 12.51 -33.41
N ASN A 328 -1.46 12.36 -32.26
CA ASN A 328 -2.02 11.08 -31.81
C ASN A 328 -3.18 10.65 -32.69
N GLN A 329 -4.11 11.56 -33.05
CA GLN A 329 -5.20 11.27 -33.97
C GLN A 329 -4.70 10.90 -35.37
N GLU A 330 -3.67 11.58 -35.92
CA GLU A 330 -3.05 11.21 -37.17
C GLU A 330 -2.35 9.84 -37.11
N ALA A 331 -1.77 9.47 -35.98
CA ALA A 331 -1.15 8.15 -35.78
C ALA A 331 -2.20 7.04 -35.69
N GLU A 332 -3.35 7.29 -35.08
CA GLU A 332 -4.50 6.37 -35.03
C GLU A 332 -5.03 6.07 -36.44
N VAL A 333 -5.27 7.11 -37.21
CA VAL A 333 -5.79 6.99 -38.61
C VAL A 333 -4.82 6.22 -39.50
N LYS A 334 -3.50 6.40 -39.32
CA LYS A 334 -2.47 5.73 -40.12
C LYS A 334 -2.20 4.29 -39.74
N SER A 335 -2.40 3.92 -38.48
CA SER A 335 -1.99 2.61 -37.94
C SER A 335 -3.15 1.63 -37.71
N GLY A 336 -4.40 2.10 -37.71
CA GLY A 336 -5.57 1.32 -37.29
C GLY A 336 -5.52 0.88 -35.83
N LYS A 337 -4.66 1.53 -35.02
CA LYS A 337 -4.48 1.26 -33.59
C LYS A 337 -5.18 2.33 -32.78
N ASN A 338 -5.82 1.93 -31.67
CA ASN A 338 -6.39 2.88 -30.72
C ASN A 338 -5.30 3.50 -29.82
N GLN A 339 -5.65 4.54 -29.03
CA GLN A 339 -4.70 5.25 -28.15
C GLN A 339 -4.03 4.33 -27.14
N LEU A 340 -4.74 3.33 -26.63
CA LEU A 340 -4.19 2.36 -25.70
C LEU A 340 -3.17 1.45 -26.37
N ASP A 341 -3.43 0.99 -27.61
CA ASP A 341 -2.48 0.20 -28.39
C ASP A 341 -1.17 0.96 -28.64
N ILE A 342 -1.28 2.23 -29.00
CA ILE A 342 -0.13 3.12 -29.19
C ILE A 342 0.66 3.23 -27.90
N TYR A 343 0.00 3.56 -26.79
CA TYR A 343 0.63 3.69 -25.48
C TYR A 343 1.34 2.40 -25.04
N LEU A 344 0.70 1.25 -25.19
CA LEU A 344 1.28 -0.03 -24.77
C LEU A 344 2.47 -0.47 -25.65
N SER A 345 2.52 -0.01 -26.93
CA SER A 345 3.63 -0.31 -27.85
C SER A 345 4.84 0.62 -27.72
N GLU A 346 4.70 1.77 -27.05
CA GLU A 346 5.80 2.71 -26.82
C GLU A 346 6.85 2.17 -25.85
N ILE A 347 8.09 2.62 -26.01
CA ILE A 347 9.21 2.26 -25.14
C ILE A 347 9.04 2.96 -23.76
N MET A 348 9.44 2.27 -22.70
CA MET A 348 9.48 2.85 -21.33
C MET A 348 10.36 4.10 -21.30
N LEU A 349 9.91 5.13 -20.58
CA LEU A 349 10.72 6.33 -20.35
C LEU A 349 11.95 5.96 -19.51
N LYS A 350 13.13 6.33 -20.01
CA LYS A 350 14.36 6.23 -19.22
C LYS A 350 14.30 7.29 -18.09
N ARG A 351 14.72 6.90 -16.90
CA ARG A 351 14.95 7.84 -15.79
C ARG A 351 16.05 8.80 -16.09
#